data_cd5445a4ce4f9767e480bb8f201db023
#
_entry.id   cd5445a4ce4f9767e480bb8f201db023
#
_cell.length_a   1.000
_cell.length_b   1.000
_cell.length_c   1.000
_cell.angle_alpha   90.00
_cell.angle_beta   90.00
_cell.angle_gamma   90.00
#
_symmetry.space_group_name_H-M   'P 1'
#
loop_
_entity.id
_entity.type
_entity.pdbx_description
1 polymer ?
#
loop_
_entity_poly.entity_id
_entity_poly.type
_entity_poly.pdbx_seq_one_letter_code
_entity_poly.pdbx_strand_id
1 'polypeptide(L)'
;MRRLGLGLLATTALATYGAEALAGSPGVNPPYLAPAVPWVGWYAGVNIGGSWARAQTDFAITGFLSTTIGASDSLTGTGVIGGGQIGYNWLVDPNWLIGAEADIQGSGAKASATRFDTVDTEGVTTNYQTKIEWFGTVRGRLGYVYDRRVLIYATGGLAYGNVSVSGTIIPALGSPASFSNSDVNVGWTVGAGVEGMAWDPRWTWKVEYLYLDLGSLDASVPTTFIKTHATTSFTDQIVRAGLNFHY
;
A
#
# COMPACT_ATOMS: atom_id res chain seq x y z
N MET A 1 -22.69 19.91 12.83
CA MET A 1 -21.39 19.46 13.33
C MET A 1 -21.63 18.34 14.34
N ARG A 2 -21.61 17.10 13.92
CA ARG A 2 -21.70 15.91 14.83
C ARG A 2 -20.60 14.95 14.39
N ARG A 3 -19.57 14.86 15.22
CA ARG A 3 -18.50 13.85 15.06
C ARG A 3 -19.05 12.51 15.58
N LEU A 4 -19.22 11.54 14.70
CA LEU A 4 -19.41 10.14 15.09
C LEU A 4 -18.03 9.51 15.23
N GLY A 5 -17.62 9.26 16.48
CA GLY A 5 -16.47 8.41 16.77
C GLY A 5 -16.84 6.95 16.57
N LEU A 6 -16.26 6.31 15.57
CA LEU A 6 -16.36 4.86 15.38
C LEU A 6 -15.25 4.22 16.21
N GLY A 7 -15.61 3.73 17.41
CA GLY A 7 -14.73 2.90 18.21
C GLY A 7 -14.66 1.49 17.65
N LEU A 8 -13.52 1.11 17.12
CA LEU A 8 -13.23 -0.25 16.69
C LEU A 8 -12.83 -1.07 17.92
N LEU A 9 -13.77 -1.84 18.48
CA LEU A 9 -13.49 -2.86 19.50
C LEU A 9 -12.93 -4.10 18.79
N ALA A 10 -11.62 -4.26 18.82
CA ALA A 10 -10.97 -5.52 18.44
C ALA A 10 -11.10 -6.50 19.61
N THR A 11 -12.05 -7.43 19.54
CA THR A 11 -12.12 -8.58 20.46
C THR A 11 -11.12 -9.63 19.99
N THR A 12 -10.02 -9.75 20.73
CA THR A 12 -9.06 -10.85 20.59
C THR A 12 -9.65 -12.11 21.23
N ALA A 13 -10.12 -13.05 20.39
CA ALA A 13 -10.41 -14.40 20.83
C ALA A 13 -9.09 -15.19 20.84
N LEU A 14 -8.46 -15.37 22.00
CA LEU A 14 -7.40 -16.33 22.21
C LEU A 14 -8.04 -17.73 22.25
N ALA A 15 -7.89 -18.51 21.20
CA ALA A 15 -8.17 -19.95 21.22
C ALA A 15 -6.97 -20.66 21.86
N THR A 16 -7.07 -21.00 23.14
CA THR A 16 -6.14 -21.90 23.80
C THR A 16 -6.49 -23.34 23.44
N TYR A 17 -5.75 -23.93 22.52
CA TYR A 17 -5.79 -25.39 22.33
C TYR A 17 -4.94 -26.03 23.41
N GLY A 18 -5.61 -26.72 24.34
CA GLY A 18 -4.98 -27.54 25.36
C GLY A 18 -4.25 -28.72 24.70
N ALA A 19 -2.96 -28.83 24.95
CA ALA A 19 -2.19 -30.02 24.63
C ALA A 19 -2.54 -31.12 25.63
N GLU A 20 -3.39 -32.08 25.24
CA GLU A 20 -3.56 -33.31 25.99
C GLU A 20 -2.35 -34.22 25.75
N ALA A 21 -1.58 -34.45 26.80
CA ALA A 21 -0.49 -35.39 26.81
C ALA A 21 -1.07 -36.81 26.79
N LEU A 22 -1.12 -37.46 25.64
CA LEU A 22 -1.36 -38.89 25.52
C LEU A 22 -0.10 -39.66 25.99
N ALA A 23 -0.21 -40.28 27.18
CA ALA A 23 0.78 -41.20 27.69
C ALA A 23 0.89 -42.37 26.71
N GLY A 24 2.07 -42.57 26.13
CA GLY A 24 2.33 -43.55 25.10
C GLY A 24 2.30 -45.00 25.60
N SER A 25 1.62 -45.86 24.85
CA SER A 25 1.77 -47.31 24.92
C SER A 25 3.17 -47.73 24.41
N PRO A 26 3.84 -48.69 25.07
CA PRO A 26 5.16 -49.16 24.61
C PRO A 26 4.98 -49.94 23.31
N GLY A 27 5.60 -49.44 22.23
CA GLY A 27 5.68 -50.15 20.94
C GLY A 27 5.17 -49.38 19.72
N VAL A 28 4.62 -48.20 19.87
CA VAL A 28 4.28 -47.33 18.73
C VAL A 28 5.47 -46.40 18.51
N ASN A 29 6.22 -46.61 17.43
CA ASN A 29 7.14 -45.57 16.97
C ASN A 29 6.38 -44.26 16.95
N PRO A 30 6.89 -43.18 17.58
CA PRO A 30 6.22 -41.87 17.47
C PRO A 30 6.00 -41.61 15.99
N PRO A 31 4.81 -41.08 15.58
CA PRO A 31 4.57 -40.75 14.21
C PRO A 31 5.75 -39.88 13.76
N TYR A 32 6.39 -40.27 12.66
CA TYR A 32 7.46 -39.49 12.08
C TYR A 32 6.88 -38.11 11.78
N LEU A 33 7.12 -37.18 12.70
CA LEU A 33 6.77 -35.76 12.47
C LEU A 33 7.64 -35.36 11.29
N ALA A 34 7.04 -35.38 10.11
CA ALA A 34 7.69 -34.77 8.94
C ALA A 34 8.24 -33.43 9.40
N PRO A 35 9.52 -33.14 9.13
CA PRO A 35 10.10 -31.85 9.55
C PRO A 35 9.15 -30.74 9.14
N ALA A 36 8.73 -29.94 10.13
CA ALA A 36 7.77 -28.86 9.92
C ALA A 36 8.21 -28.10 8.68
N VAL A 37 7.32 -28.02 7.68
CA VAL A 37 7.61 -27.26 6.48
C VAL A 37 7.66 -25.80 6.95
N PRO A 38 8.79 -25.12 6.90
CA PRO A 38 8.99 -23.82 7.56
C PRO A 38 8.09 -22.71 7.00
N TRP A 39 7.35 -23.04 5.95
CA TRP A 39 6.43 -22.12 5.27
C TRP A 39 5.04 -22.05 5.90
N VAL A 40 4.67 -22.96 6.79
CA VAL A 40 3.31 -23.06 7.38
C VAL A 40 3.26 -22.38 8.73
N GLY A 41 2.18 -21.66 8.99
CA GLY A 41 1.94 -21.02 10.26
C GLY A 41 2.09 -19.50 10.22
N TRP A 42 2.18 -18.90 11.39
CA TRP A 42 2.36 -17.48 11.58
C TRP A 42 3.78 -17.06 11.24
N TYR A 43 3.89 -15.88 10.64
CA TYR A 43 5.16 -15.19 10.50
C TYR A 43 4.98 -13.70 10.72
N ALA A 44 6.04 -13.05 11.16
CA ALA A 44 6.13 -11.60 11.23
C ALA A 44 7.48 -11.14 10.71
N GLY A 45 7.55 -9.96 10.14
CA GLY A 45 8.78 -9.48 9.54
C GLY A 45 8.84 -7.98 9.34
N VAL A 46 9.99 -7.57 8.82
CA VAL A 46 10.27 -6.18 8.45
C VAL A 46 10.73 -6.11 7.01
N ASN A 47 10.49 -4.98 6.37
CA ASN A 47 10.93 -4.77 4.99
C ASN A 47 11.38 -3.33 4.77
N ILE A 48 12.18 -3.15 3.71
CA ILE A 48 12.62 -1.89 3.18
C ILE A 48 12.59 -1.95 1.65
N GLY A 49 12.30 -0.84 1.00
CA GLY A 49 12.23 -0.81 -0.46
C GLY A 49 12.21 0.58 -1.06
N GLY A 50 12.03 0.58 -2.37
CA GLY A 50 11.81 1.78 -3.17
C GLY A 50 10.40 1.82 -3.74
N SER A 51 9.87 3.02 -3.89
CA SER A 51 8.56 3.34 -4.41
C SER A 51 8.69 4.35 -5.55
N TRP A 52 7.94 4.10 -6.65
CA TRP A 52 7.83 4.95 -7.83
C TRP A 52 6.36 5.30 -8.04
N ALA A 53 5.91 6.32 -7.30
CA ALA A 53 4.55 6.80 -7.34
C ALA A 53 4.29 7.65 -8.57
N ARG A 54 3.12 7.51 -9.18
CA ARG A 54 2.62 8.35 -10.26
C ARG A 54 1.23 8.87 -9.90
N ALA A 55 1.09 10.18 -9.94
CA ALA A 55 -0.19 10.86 -9.87
C ALA A 55 -0.53 11.38 -11.27
N GLN A 56 -1.66 10.98 -11.82
CA GLN A 56 -2.19 11.49 -13.08
C GLN A 56 -3.45 12.29 -12.78
N THR A 57 -3.43 13.56 -13.16
CA THR A 57 -4.54 14.48 -12.93
C THR A 57 -5.14 14.90 -14.27
N ASP A 58 -6.42 14.64 -14.43
CA ASP A 58 -7.21 15.09 -15.56
C ASP A 58 -8.08 16.27 -15.12
N PHE A 59 -7.92 17.40 -15.79
CA PHE A 59 -8.68 18.62 -15.55
C PHE A 59 -9.73 18.80 -16.63
N ALA A 60 -10.96 19.07 -16.23
CA ALA A 60 -12.02 19.54 -17.11
C ALA A 60 -12.48 20.91 -16.61
N ILE A 61 -12.24 21.95 -17.40
CA ILE A 61 -12.67 23.32 -17.09
C ILE A 61 -13.82 23.66 -18.02
N THR A 62 -15.02 23.88 -17.46
CA THR A 62 -16.20 24.27 -18.22
C THR A 62 -16.49 25.74 -17.95
N GLY A 63 -16.34 26.56 -18.95
CA GLY A 63 -16.65 27.99 -18.89
C GLY A 63 -18.13 28.29 -19.08
N PHE A 64 -18.50 29.56 -18.92
CA PHE A 64 -19.87 30.06 -19.06
C PHE A 64 -20.53 29.75 -20.42
N LEU A 65 -19.75 29.62 -21.49
CA LEU A 65 -20.22 29.28 -22.83
C LEU A 65 -20.24 27.74 -23.09
N SER A 66 -20.19 26.93 -22.04
CA SER A 66 -20.16 25.45 -22.14
C SER A 66 -18.98 24.87 -22.93
N THR A 67 -17.93 25.65 -23.13
CA THR A 67 -16.70 25.16 -23.72
C THR A 67 -15.89 24.44 -22.66
N THR A 68 -15.65 23.14 -22.84
CA THR A 68 -14.82 22.34 -21.93
C THR A 68 -13.41 22.25 -22.51
N ILE A 69 -12.41 22.66 -21.75
CA ILE A 69 -10.99 22.49 -22.06
C ILE A 69 -10.48 21.40 -21.13
N GLY A 70 -9.98 20.32 -21.70
CA GLY A 70 -9.32 19.23 -20.96
C GLY A 70 -7.80 19.44 -20.99
N ALA A 71 -7.16 19.20 -19.87
CA ALA A 71 -5.71 19.09 -19.75
C ALA A 71 -5.36 17.93 -18.83
N SER A 72 -4.35 17.15 -19.18
CA SER A 72 -3.82 16.09 -18.32
C SER A 72 -2.38 16.41 -17.93
N ASP A 73 -2.06 16.18 -16.67
CA ASP A 73 -0.70 16.32 -16.13
C ASP A 73 -0.32 15.06 -15.36
N SER A 74 0.94 14.68 -15.44
CA SER A 74 1.45 13.50 -14.74
C SER A 74 2.65 13.87 -13.86
N LEU A 75 2.53 13.58 -12.58
CA LEU A 75 3.58 13.81 -11.60
C LEU A 75 4.16 12.48 -11.14
N THR A 76 5.48 12.36 -11.19
CA THR A 76 6.18 11.16 -10.71
C THR A 76 6.97 11.51 -9.45
N GLY A 77 6.77 10.72 -8.40
CA GLY A 77 7.50 10.83 -7.15
C GLY A 77 8.26 9.53 -6.88
N THR A 78 9.41 9.64 -6.27
CA THR A 78 10.17 8.48 -5.80
C THR A 78 10.44 8.60 -4.32
N GLY A 79 10.56 7.47 -3.64
CA GLY A 79 10.87 7.46 -2.21
C GLY A 79 11.33 6.12 -1.71
N VAL A 80 11.90 6.15 -0.51
CA VAL A 80 12.21 4.94 0.25
C VAL A 80 10.99 4.61 1.10
N ILE A 81 10.65 3.33 1.19
CA ILE A 81 9.63 2.81 2.07
C ILE A 81 10.25 1.85 3.08
N GLY A 82 9.61 1.71 4.22
CA GLY A 82 9.98 0.73 5.23
C GLY A 82 8.85 0.46 6.19
N GLY A 83 8.76 -0.78 6.64
CA GLY A 83 7.66 -1.15 7.52
C GLY A 83 7.71 -2.57 8.03
N GLY A 84 6.57 -3.03 8.57
CA GLY A 84 6.39 -4.36 9.10
C GLY A 84 5.23 -5.09 8.46
N GLN A 85 5.32 -6.42 8.48
CA GLN A 85 4.28 -7.32 8.00
C GLN A 85 4.04 -8.46 9.00
N ILE A 86 2.82 -8.97 8.95
CA ILE A 86 2.41 -10.19 9.64
C ILE A 86 1.56 -11.01 8.70
N GLY A 87 1.68 -12.33 8.74
CA GLY A 87 0.89 -13.20 7.90
C GLY A 87 0.75 -14.61 8.47
N TYR A 88 -0.10 -15.37 7.79
CA TYR A 88 -0.31 -16.77 8.06
C TYR A 88 -0.42 -17.56 6.76
N ASN A 89 0.26 -18.68 6.70
CA ASN A 89 0.30 -19.56 5.54
C ASN A 89 -0.28 -20.94 5.86
N TRP A 90 -1.08 -21.46 4.92
CA TRP A 90 -1.62 -22.84 4.93
C TRP A 90 -1.06 -23.60 3.75
N LEU A 91 -0.61 -24.83 3.98
CA LEU A 91 -0.26 -25.76 2.91
C LEU A 91 -1.53 -26.47 2.46
N VAL A 92 -1.90 -26.33 1.20
CA VAL A 92 -3.09 -26.98 0.61
C VAL A 92 -2.74 -28.24 -0.18
N ASP A 93 -1.47 -28.37 -0.57
CA ASP A 93 -0.88 -29.50 -1.29
C ASP A 93 0.62 -29.55 -0.94
N PRO A 94 1.36 -30.65 -1.11
CA PRO A 94 2.79 -30.74 -0.78
C PRO A 94 3.66 -29.57 -1.29
N ASN A 95 3.26 -28.93 -2.37
CA ASN A 95 4.00 -27.84 -2.98
C ASN A 95 3.20 -26.54 -3.10
N TRP A 96 1.89 -26.56 -2.81
CA TRP A 96 1.04 -25.36 -2.96
C TRP A 96 0.64 -24.80 -1.61
N LEU A 97 0.78 -23.50 -1.52
CA LEU A 97 0.54 -22.72 -0.31
C LEU A 97 -0.44 -21.59 -0.61
N ILE A 98 -1.41 -21.41 0.28
CA ILE A 98 -2.22 -20.19 0.33
C ILE A 98 -1.91 -19.46 1.63
N GLY A 99 -2.09 -18.16 1.65
CA GLY A 99 -1.86 -17.38 2.85
C GLY A 99 -2.58 -16.04 2.83
N ALA A 100 -2.53 -15.38 3.97
CA ALA A 100 -2.95 -13.99 4.15
C ALA A 100 -1.81 -13.19 4.79
N GLU A 101 -1.60 -11.98 4.31
CA GLU A 101 -0.58 -11.06 4.83
C GLU A 101 -1.18 -9.67 5.01
N ALA A 102 -0.88 -9.03 6.11
CA ALA A 102 -1.16 -7.62 6.36
C ALA A 102 0.15 -6.88 6.61
N ASP A 103 0.28 -5.68 6.06
CA ASP A 103 1.46 -4.85 6.28
C ASP A 103 1.10 -3.37 6.47
N ILE A 104 2.02 -2.64 7.09
CA ILE A 104 2.01 -1.20 7.20
C ILE A 104 3.40 -0.65 6.87
N GLN A 105 3.43 0.41 6.08
CA GLN A 105 4.63 1.03 5.55
C GLN A 105 4.65 2.53 5.84
N GLY A 106 5.76 3.05 6.34
CA GLY A 106 6.08 4.46 6.25
C GLY A 106 6.67 4.75 4.86
N SER A 107 6.30 5.87 4.26
CA SER A 107 6.77 6.26 2.94
C SER A 107 7.45 7.62 2.98
N GLY A 108 8.60 7.71 2.32
CA GLY A 108 9.30 8.95 2.02
C GLY A 108 9.01 9.50 0.62
N ALA A 109 8.06 8.89 -0.10
CA ALA A 109 7.73 9.31 -1.46
C ALA A 109 7.14 10.73 -1.48
N LYS A 110 7.78 11.60 -2.23
CA LYS A 110 7.39 12.99 -2.42
C LYS A 110 7.45 13.34 -3.89
N ALA A 111 6.44 14.00 -4.37
CA ALA A 111 6.41 14.62 -5.67
C ALA A 111 6.10 16.11 -5.51
N SER A 112 6.86 16.97 -6.13
CA SER A 112 6.61 18.41 -6.13
C SER A 112 6.70 18.96 -7.54
N ALA A 113 5.82 19.89 -7.87
CA ALA A 113 5.87 20.62 -9.11
C ALA A 113 5.58 22.11 -8.87
N THR A 114 6.16 22.90 -9.76
CA THR A 114 5.87 24.33 -9.86
C THR A 114 5.22 24.56 -11.21
N ARG A 115 4.05 25.14 -11.22
CA ARG A 115 3.32 25.50 -12.44
C ARG A 115 3.21 27.02 -12.52
N PHE A 116 3.45 27.54 -13.70
CA PHE A 116 3.21 28.93 -14.03
C PHE A 116 2.08 29.01 -15.05
N ASP A 117 1.00 29.66 -14.68
CA ASP A 117 -0.15 29.89 -15.54
C ASP A 117 -0.37 31.40 -15.70
N THR A 118 -0.89 31.81 -16.85
CA THR A 118 -1.34 33.18 -17.06
C THR A 118 -2.87 33.19 -17.13
N VAL A 119 -3.51 33.84 -16.16
CA VAL A 119 -4.96 34.00 -16.11
C VAL A 119 -5.27 35.49 -16.29
N ASP A 120 -6.04 35.82 -17.32
CA ASP A 120 -6.44 37.19 -17.62
C ASP A 120 -5.28 38.22 -17.66
N THR A 121 -4.16 37.87 -18.31
CA THR A 121 -2.91 38.66 -18.42
C THR A 121 -2.07 38.75 -17.14
N GLU A 122 -2.51 38.16 -16.03
CA GLU A 122 -1.80 38.12 -14.74
C GLU A 122 -1.08 36.76 -14.58
N GLY A 123 0.17 36.80 -14.15
CA GLY A 123 0.95 35.61 -13.87
C GLY A 123 0.56 35.00 -12.51
N VAL A 124 0.30 33.71 -12.47
CA VAL A 124 0.05 32.95 -11.26
C VAL A 124 1.04 31.78 -11.16
N THR A 125 1.80 31.76 -10.08
CA THR A 125 2.69 30.62 -9.79
C THR A 125 2.05 29.73 -8.74
N THR A 126 1.85 28.47 -9.08
CA THR A 126 1.33 27.45 -8.16
C THR A 126 2.44 26.44 -7.83
N ASN A 127 2.85 26.40 -6.58
CA ASN A 127 3.72 25.37 -6.04
C ASN A 127 2.85 24.33 -5.35
N TYR A 128 2.93 23.07 -5.74
CA TYR A 128 2.21 22.02 -5.05
C TYR A 128 3.11 20.80 -4.79
N GLN A 129 2.84 20.13 -3.70
CA GLN A 129 3.54 18.94 -3.26
C GLN A 129 2.51 17.87 -2.89
N THR A 130 2.73 16.67 -3.41
CA THR A 130 1.99 15.49 -3.01
C THR A 130 2.93 14.54 -2.28
N LYS A 131 2.46 13.97 -1.18
CA LYS A 131 3.23 13.07 -0.32
C LYS A 131 2.35 11.91 0.10
N ILE A 132 2.89 10.68 0.00
CA ILE A 132 2.32 9.51 0.66
C ILE A 132 3.05 9.38 2.00
N GLU A 133 2.35 9.51 3.11
CA GLU A 133 2.97 9.47 4.44
C GLU A 133 3.12 8.05 4.94
N TRP A 134 2.05 7.28 4.79
CA TRP A 134 2.01 5.86 5.12
C TRP A 134 0.95 5.15 4.28
N PHE A 135 1.12 3.87 4.10
CA PHE A 135 0.12 3.00 3.49
C PHE A 135 0.16 1.62 4.14
N GLY A 136 -0.91 0.87 4.00
CA GLY A 136 -1.01 -0.50 4.44
C GLY A 136 -1.74 -1.35 3.42
N THR A 137 -1.54 -2.67 3.50
CA THR A 137 -2.23 -3.62 2.63
C THR A 137 -2.75 -4.82 3.42
N VAL A 138 -3.85 -5.43 2.92
CA VAL A 138 -4.33 -6.73 3.37
C VAL A 138 -4.51 -7.58 2.13
N ARG A 139 -3.73 -8.67 2.04
CA ARG A 139 -3.57 -9.43 0.79
C ARG A 139 -3.70 -10.93 1.01
N GLY A 140 -4.28 -11.61 0.03
CA GLY A 140 -4.11 -13.04 -0.15
C GLY A 140 -2.79 -13.36 -0.85
N ARG A 141 -2.20 -14.53 -0.58
CA ARG A 141 -1.02 -15.06 -1.29
C ARG A 141 -1.35 -16.46 -1.80
N LEU A 142 -0.89 -16.74 -3.00
CA LEU A 142 -0.86 -18.08 -3.59
C LEU A 142 0.59 -18.38 -3.98
N GLY A 143 1.17 -19.42 -3.43
CA GLY A 143 2.58 -19.73 -3.61
C GLY A 143 2.86 -21.17 -3.98
N TYR A 144 3.97 -21.38 -4.66
CA TYR A 144 4.53 -22.69 -4.99
C TYR A 144 5.89 -22.85 -4.31
N VAL A 145 6.01 -23.89 -3.50
CA VAL A 145 7.25 -24.24 -2.79
C VAL A 145 8.14 -25.08 -3.69
N TYR A 146 9.25 -24.49 -4.14
CA TYR A 146 10.26 -25.17 -4.94
C TYR A 146 11.38 -25.69 -4.03
N ASP A 147 11.73 -26.97 -4.20
CA ASP A 147 12.82 -27.64 -3.46
C ASP A 147 12.81 -27.40 -1.93
N ARG A 148 11.62 -27.23 -1.33
CA ARG A 148 11.39 -26.95 0.10
C ARG A 148 12.12 -25.71 0.65
N ARG A 149 12.92 -25.01 -0.14
CA ARG A 149 13.77 -23.88 0.27
C ARG A 149 13.34 -22.55 -0.29
N VAL A 150 12.60 -22.56 -1.38
CA VAL A 150 12.21 -21.35 -2.10
C VAL A 150 10.70 -21.36 -2.32
N LEU A 151 10.05 -20.31 -1.96
CA LEU A 151 8.63 -20.04 -2.20
C LEU A 151 8.52 -18.95 -3.26
N ILE A 152 7.89 -19.25 -4.37
CA ILE A 152 7.52 -18.27 -5.41
C ILE A 152 6.03 -18.03 -5.24
N TYR A 153 5.60 -16.76 -5.16
CA TYR A 153 4.20 -16.45 -4.89
C TYR A 153 3.70 -15.24 -5.68
N ALA A 154 2.40 -15.27 -5.93
CA ALA A 154 1.61 -14.11 -6.32
C ALA A 154 0.76 -13.63 -5.13
N THR A 155 0.46 -12.35 -5.09
CA THR A 155 -0.33 -11.75 -4.02
C THR A 155 -1.27 -10.68 -4.57
N GLY A 156 -2.40 -10.47 -3.89
CA GLY A 156 -3.34 -9.43 -4.27
C GLY A 156 -4.36 -9.17 -3.17
N GLY A 157 -4.88 -7.96 -3.12
CA GLY A 157 -5.82 -7.59 -2.07
C GLY A 157 -6.12 -6.10 -2.02
N LEU A 158 -6.52 -5.65 -0.84
CA LEU A 158 -6.85 -4.26 -0.56
C LEU A 158 -5.60 -3.47 -0.18
N ALA A 159 -5.59 -2.21 -0.57
CA ALA A 159 -4.61 -1.22 -0.17
C ALA A 159 -5.32 -0.01 0.42
N TYR A 160 -4.71 0.64 1.39
CA TYR A 160 -5.19 1.88 1.98
C TYR A 160 -4.00 2.75 2.39
N GLY A 161 -4.12 4.06 2.25
CA GLY A 161 -3.01 4.94 2.56
C GLY A 161 -3.42 6.40 2.72
N ASN A 162 -2.61 7.13 3.45
CA ASN A 162 -2.79 8.57 3.65
C ASN A 162 -2.02 9.33 2.58
N VAL A 163 -2.77 10.04 1.75
CA VAL A 163 -2.23 10.95 0.73
C VAL A 163 -2.43 12.38 1.21
N SER A 164 -1.34 13.13 1.27
CA SER A 164 -1.33 14.53 1.67
C SER A 164 -0.98 15.40 0.47
N VAL A 165 -1.82 16.38 0.19
CA VAL A 165 -1.59 17.37 -0.88
C VAL A 165 -1.51 18.75 -0.22
N SER A 166 -0.42 19.44 -0.45
CA SER A 166 -0.22 20.81 0.01
C SER A 166 0.26 21.70 -1.12
N GLY A 167 -0.12 22.98 -1.09
CA GLY A 167 0.31 23.91 -2.12
C GLY A 167 0.21 25.36 -1.69
N THR A 168 0.91 26.21 -2.45
CA THR A 168 0.87 27.66 -2.30
C THR A 168 0.65 28.29 -3.66
N ILE A 169 -0.37 29.12 -3.75
CA ILE A 169 -0.69 29.91 -4.93
C ILE A 169 -0.14 31.31 -4.69
N ILE A 170 0.72 31.77 -5.58
CA ILE A 170 1.37 33.08 -5.52
C ILE A 170 0.88 33.90 -6.74
N PRO A 171 -0.13 34.76 -6.60
CA PRO A 171 -0.55 35.64 -7.66
C PRO A 171 0.48 36.75 -7.88
N ALA A 172 0.54 37.33 -9.09
CA ALA A 172 1.41 38.45 -9.39
C ALA A 172 0.99 39.70 -8.59
N LEU A 173 -0.31 39.85 -8.33
CA LEU A 173 -0.90 40.90 -7.49
C LEU A 173 -1.72 40.24 -6.38
N GLY A 174 -1.45 40.60 -5.12
CA GLY A 174 -2.17 40.07 -3.95
C GLY A 174 -1.31 39.27 -3.00
N SER A 175 -1.96 38.66 -2.01
CA SER A 175 -1.27 37.85 -0.99
C SER A 175 -1.26 36.39 -1.38
N PRO A 176 -0.17 35.66 -1.08
CA PRO A 176 -0.12 34.20 -1.27
C PRO A 176 -1.19 33.49 -0.46
N ALA A 177 -1.78 32.43 -1.04
CA ALA A 177 -2.73 31.54 -0.38
C ALA A 177 -2.15 30.13 -0.31
N SER A 178 -2.21 29.52 0.87
CA SER A 178 -1.75 28.14 1.07
C SER A 178 -2.93 27.23 1.38
N PHE A 179 -2.88 26.00 0.88
CA PHE A 179 -3.84 24.96 1.19
C PHE A 179 -3.12 23.67 1.59
N SER A 180 -3.74 22.89 2.44
CA SER A 180 -3.28 21.55 2.80
C SER A 180 -4.49 20.68 3.04
N ASN A 181 -4.53 19.52 2.41
CA ASN A 181 -5.55 18.51 2.60
C ASN A 181 -4.89 17.14 2.74
N SER A 182 -5.44 16.30 3.61
CA SER A 182 -4.96 14.95 3.84
C SER A 182 -6.16 14.03 3.96
N ASP A 183 -6.16 12.94 3.21
CA ASP A 183 -7.27 11.98 3.18
C ASP A 183 -6.76 10.55 3.07
N VAL A 184 -7.56 9.61 3.59
CA VAL A 184 -7.26 8.17 3.52
C VAL A 184 -8.01 7.57 2.33
N ASN A 185 -7.24 7.12 1.38
CA ASN A 185 -7.74 6.46 0.18
C ASN A 185 -7.70 4.94 0.33
N VAL A 186 -8.65 4.27 -0.31
CA VAL A 186 -8.74 2.82 -0.38
C VAL A 186 -8.71 2.39 -1.84
N GLY A 187 -7.91 1.36 -2.12
CA GLY A 187 -7.73 0.83 -3.45
C GLY A 187 -7.36 -0.64 -3.43
N TRP A 188 -6.62 -1.08 -4.41
CA TRP A 188 -6.20 -2.46 -4.57
C TRP A 188 -4.70 -2.58 -4.85
N THR A 189 -4.17 -3.78 -4.61
CA THR A 189 -2.77 -4.10 -4.91
C THR A 189 -2.66 -5.51 -5.48
N VAL A 190 -1.69 -5.69 -6.37
CA VAL A 190 -1.30 -6.98 -6.91
C VAL A 190 0.21 -7.04 -7.00
N GLY A 191 0.78 -8.23 -6.83
CA GLY A 191 2.22 -8.37 -6.92
C GLY A 191 2.68 -9.81 -6.97
N ALA A 192 3.99 -9.97 -7.00
CA ALA A 192 4.66 -11.26 -6.97
C ALA A 192 5.98 -11.15 -6.20
N GLY A 193 6.42 -12.27 -5.64
CA GLY A 193 7.66 -12.30 -4.90
C GLY A 193 8.29 -13.68 -4.83
N VAL A 194 9.50 -13.66 -4.34
CA VAL A 194 10.28 -14.85 -4.02
C VAL A 194 10.70 -14.75 -2.56
N GLU A 195 10.53 -15.83 -1.82
CA GLU A 195 10.95 -15.94 -0.44
C GLU A 195 11.85 -17.18 -0.31
N GLY A 196 12.96 -17.05 0.37
CA GLY A 196 13.94 -18.11 0.53
C GLY A 196 14.35 -18.27 1.98
N MET A 197 14.74 -19.51 2.38
CA MET A 197 15.33 -19.74 3.70
C MET A 197 16.61 -18.94 3.85
N ALA A 198 16.82 -18.37 5.05
CA ALA A 198 18.05 -17.70 5.43
C ALA A 198 19.00 -18.70 6.13
N TRP A 199 19.63 -18.28 7.21
CA TRP A 199 20.61 -19.04 7.99
C TRP A 199 19.99 -20.06 8.98
N ASP A 200 18.73 -19.90 9.32
CA ASP A 200 17.94 -20.76 10.21
C ASP A 200 16.58 -21.03 9.55
N PRO A 201 15.97 -22.22 9.67
CA PRO A 201 14.69 -22.54 9.04
C PRO A 201 13.53 -21.63 9.44
N ARG A 202 13.63 -20.94 10.58
CA ARG A 202 12.62 -19.96 11.02
C ARG A 202 12.79 -18.58 10.41
N TRP A 203 13.94 -18.32 9.78
CA TRP A 203 14.19 -17.03 9.14
C TRP A 203 14.15 -17.18 7.62
N THR A 204 13.37 -16.30 6.99
CA THR A 204 13.30 -16.22 5.53
C THR A 204 13.61 -14.80 5.07
N TRP A 205 14.29 -14.68 3.94
CA TRP A 205 14.40 -13.43 3.20
C TRP A 205 13.34 -13.40 2.10
N LYS A 206 12.81 -12.23 1.78
CA LYS A 206 11.90 -12.06 0.64
C LYS A 206 12.29 -10.87 -0.23
N VAL A 207 12.01 -10.99 -1.51
CA VAL A 207 12.00 -9.88 -2.47
C VAL A 207 10.65 -9.88 -3.16
N GLU A 208 9.99 -8.73 -3.20
CA GLU A 208 8.62 -8.60 -3.67
C GLU A 208 8.47 -7.35 -4.53
N TYR A 209 7.74 -7.49 -5.62
CA TYR A 209 7.23 -6.39 -6.42
C TYR A 209 5.73 -6.24 -6.15
N LEU A 210 5.28 -5.00 -5.94
CA LEU A 210 3.87 -4.65 -5.78
C LEU A 210 3.50 -3.53 -6.74
N TYR A 211 2.37 -3.69 -7.38
CA TYR A 211 1.63 -2.61 -8.02
C TYR A 211 0.48 -2.21 -7.10
N LEU A 212 0.39 -0.94 -6.80
CA LEU A 212 -0.59 -0.35 -5.91
C LEU A 212 -1.42 0.67 -6.70
N ASP A 213 -2.73 0.62 -6.56
CA ASP A 213 -3.67 1.60 -7.09
C ASP A 213 -4.55 2.08 -5.93
N LEU A 214 -4.39 3.33 -5.53
CA LEU A 214 -5.16 3.94 -4.45
C LEU A 214 -6.45 4.61 -4.96
N GLY A 215 -6.86 4.29 -6.19
CA GLY A 215 -8.05 4.87 -6.79
C GLY A 215 -7.89 6.32 -7.23
N SER A 216 -9.01 6.97 -7.45
CA SER A 216 -9.06 8.36 -7.89
C SER A 216 -9.75 9.25 -6.85
N LEU A 217 -9.28 10.47 -6.75
CA LEU A 217 -9.91 11.54 -6.00
C LEU A 217 -10.53 12.55 -6.99
N ASP A 218 -11.81 12.82 -6.78
CA ASP A 218 -12.53 13.84 -7.52
C ASP A 218 -12.60 15.12 -6.70
N ALA A 219 -12.09 16.20 -7.25
CA ALA A 219 -12.20 17.52 -6.69
C ALA A 219 -12.99 18.42 -7.65
N SER A 220 -14.05 19.04 -7.16
CA SER A 220 -14.79 20.05 -7.92
C SER A 220 -14.81 21.36 -7.16
N VAL A 221 -14.37 22.42 -7.84
CA VAL A 221 -14.42 23.79 -7.32
C VAL A 221 -15.44 24.56 -8.14
N PRO A 222 -16.66 24.74 -7.64
CA PRO A 222 -17.63 25.60 -8.29
C PRO A 222 -17.32 27.06 -7.97
N THR A 223 -17.01 27.84 -9.01
CA THR A 223 -17.01 29.29 -8.94
C THR A 223 -18.24 29.86 -9.69
N THR A 224 -18.54 31.12 -9.51
CA THR A 224 -19.75 31.74 -10.08
C THR A 224 -19.84 31.64 -11.62
N PHE A 225 -18.70 31.49 -12.32
CA PHE A 225 -18.64 31.51 -13.78
C PHE A 225 -17.88 30.32 -14.40
N ILE A 226 -17.17 29.52 -13.59
CA ILE A 226 -16.33 28.43 -14.07
C ILE A 226 -16.54 27.21 -13.15
N LYS A 227 -16.77 26.04 -13.76
CA LYS A 227 -16.75 24.76 -13.04
C LYS A 227 -15.45 24.04 -13.39
N THR A 228 -14.61 23.81 -12.40
CA THR A 228 -13.39 23.02 -12.55
C THR A 228 -13.63 21.65 -11.92
N HIS A 229 -13.48 20.60 -12.69
CA HIS A 229 -13.49 19.23 -12.22
C HIS A 229 -12.10 18.66 -12.44
N ALA A 230 -11.51 18.14 -11.38
CA ALA A 230 -10.20 17.50 -11.43
C ALA A 230 -10.32 16.09 -10.86
N THR A 231 -9.94 15.09 -11.65
CA THR A 231 -9.84 13.70 -11.23
C THR A 231 -8.37 13.34 -11.17
N THR A 232 -7.90 12.93 -10.00
CA THR A 232 -6.49 12.52 -9.80
C THR A 232 -6.44 11.05 -9.44
N SER A 233 -5.77 10.25 -10.27
CA SER A 233 -5.51 8.83 -10.03
C SER A 233 -4.12 8.64 -9.45
N PHE A 234 -3.99 7.76 -8.44
CA PHE A 234 -2.74 7.48 -7.74
C PHE A 234 -2.34 6.03 -7.92
N THR A 235 -1.20 5.80 -8.57
CA THR A 235 -0.60 4.48 -8.69
C THR A 235 0.81 4.47 -8.15
N ASP A 236 1.26 3.34 -7.60
CA ASP A 236 2.63 3.19 -7.09
C ASP A 236 3.20 1.82 -7.49
N GLN A 237 4.45 1.80 -7.88
CA GLN A 237 5.21 0.60 -8.14
C GLN A 237 6.28 0.47 -7.06
N ILE A 238 6.28 -0.67 -6.38
CA ILE A 238 7.10 -0.89 -5.21
C ILE A 238 7.97 -2.12 -5.43
N VAL A 239 9.27 -1.98 -5.16
CA VAL A 239 10.18 -3.11 -5.01
C VAL A 239 10.71 -3.08 -3.59
N ARG A 240 10.53 -4.19 -2.86
CA ARG A 240 10.96 -4.29 -1.46
C ARG A 240 11.66 -5.61 -1.17
N ALA A 241 12.60 -5.55 -0.24
CA ALA A 241 13.24 -6.72 0.36
C ALA A 241 12.91 -6.77 1.85
N GLY A 242 12.81 -7.96 2.42
CA GLY A 242 12.45 -8.12 3.82
C GLY A 242 12.98 -9.39 4.43
N LEU A 243 12.83 -9.48 5.74
CA LEU A 243 13.12 -10.65 6.56
C LEU A 243 11.88 -11.01 7.36
N ASN A 244 11.51 -12.29 7.35
CA ASN A 244 10.42 -12.84 8.14
C ASN A 244 10.96 -13.85 9.16
N PHE A 245 10.30 -13.88 10.30
CA PHE A 245 10.47 -14.90 11.33
C PHE A 245 9.20 -15.75 11.40
N HIS A 246 9.33 -17.06 11.27
CA HIS A 246 8.25 -18.05 11.35
C HIS A 246 8.21 -18.66 12.75
N TYR A 247 7.00 -18.77 13.30
CA TYR A 247 6.75 -19.26 14.66
C TYR A 247 6.49 -20.75 14.71
#